data_4b7f09765fdba2ecfe7bf1e04d6efdc5
#
_entry.id   4b7f09765fdba2ecfe7bf1e04d6efdc5
#
_cell.length_a   1.000
_cell.length_b   1.000
_cell.length_c   1.000
_cell.angle_alpha   90.00
_cell.angle_beta   90.00
_cell.angle_gamma   90.00
#
_symmetry.space_group_name_H-M   'P 1'
#
loop_
_entity.id
_entity.type
_entity.pdbx_description
1 polymer ?
#
loop_
_entity_poly.entity_id
_entity_poly.type
_entity_poly.pdbx_seq_one_letter_code
_entity_poly.pdbx_strand_id
1 'polypeptide(L)'
;MAIASDLIISSDSHVMEPVDLWKKGVPETYREAAPLFPPHQVGEGFQQHAGGWDPNARMKEMETDGLSAEVLYPTLMLDLFALDDAGLQEACFRVYNDWLIDYCSVNTDRLIGIPAIPVYNIDNGIKELERCHKAGLKGAIIWQAPHPDLPFHSSHYDKFWAVCQELDTPVSLHILTGHSYNKDKNRKGVERYRGSVNLKLMDIANALFEFVFYGVLERNPKLKIVSVENESGWMPWMFQQWDYYYNRFKKQNPPPFTRNPSSFVKDQIFACFFNDHVCGENLKYWGEDNIMWSNDFPHPNSTWPNSRKIIERDLGHLPPETQRKVVCGNVSRLYNIDATKLPRIEKKAA
;
A
#
# COMPACT_ATOMS: atom_id res chain seq x y z
N MET A 1 -19.65 18.88 9.70
CA MET A 1 -19.21 19.98 8.82
C MET A 1 -18.78 19.35 7.49
N ALA A 2 -19.08 19.96 6.36
CA ALA A 2 -18.70 19.41 5.06
C ALA A 2 -17.15 19.31 4.93
N ILE A 3 -16.67 18.30 4.18
CA ILE A 3 -15.24 18.11 3.92
C ILE A 3 -14.70 19.37 3.22
N ALA A 4 -13.54 19.84 3.68
CA ALA A 4 -12.91 21.06 3.18
C ALA A 4 -12.10 20.87 1.88
N SER A 5 -12.28 19.75 1.15
CA SER A 5 -11.57 19.47 -0.10
C SER A 5 -12.50 19.11 -1.25
N ASP A 6 -12.28 19.74 -2.41
CA ASP A 6 -12.93 19.39 -3.68
C ASP A 6 -12.17 18.28 -4.41
N LEU A 7 -10.92 18.01 -4.00
CA LEU A 7 -10.08 16.95 -4.52
C LEU A 7 -9.91 15.87 -3.43
N ILE A 8 -10.28 14.66 -3.76
CA ILE A 8 -10.08 13.49 -2.90
C ILE A 8 -9.36 12.42 -3.72
N ILE A 9 -8.25 11.93 -3.22
CA ILE A 9 -7.46 10.85 -3.82
C ILE A 9 -7.43 9.70 -2.84
N SER A 10 -7.88 8.54 -3.25
CA SER A 10 -7.67 7.32 -2.46
C SER A 10 -6.22 6.87 -2.60
N SER A 11 -5.53 6.73 -1.47
CA SER A 11 -4.14 6.27 -1.43
C SER A 11 -4.00 4.75 -1.46
N ASP A 12 -5.13 4.04 -1.43
CA ASP A 12 -5.23 2.59 -1.45
C ASP A 12 -6.60 2.19 -1.99
N SER A 13 -6.60 1.69 -3.21
CA SER A 13 -7.71 1.09 -3.91
C SER A 13 -7.18 -0.10 -4.70
N HIS A 14 -8.06 -0.98 -5.16
CA HIS A 14 -7.63 -2.22 -5.78
C HIS A 14 -8.12 -2.39 -7.20
N VAL A 15 -7.33 -3.07 -8.01
CA VAL A 15 -7.79 -3.71 -9.24
C VAL A 15 -8.20 -5.15 -8.93
N MET A 16 -9.07 -5.71 -9.77
CA MET A 16 -9.44 -7.12 -9.72
C MET A 16 -8.94 -7.78 -10.99
N GLU A 17 -7.82 -8.47 -10.90
CA GLU A 17 -7.18 -9.08 -12.05
C GLU A 17 -8.06 -10.19 -12.66
N PRO A 18 -8.04 -10.38 -14.00
CA PRO A 18 -8.70 -11.52 -14.61
C PRO A 18 -8.24 -12.84 -13.99
N VAL A 19 -9.17 -13.70 -13.64
CA VAL A 19 -8.91 -14.95 -12.89
C VAL A 19 -7.93 -15.91 -13.56
N ASP A 20 -7.78 -15.80 -14.88
CA ASP A 20 -6.90 -16.63 -15.70
C ASP A 20 -5.68 -15.85 -16.26
N LEU A 21 -5.45 -14.63 -15.77
CA LEU A 21 -4.39 -13.72 -16.23
C LEU A 21 -3.03 -14.43 -16.30
N TRP A 22 -2.63 -15.08 -15.23
CA TRP A 22 -1.32 -15.73 -15.13
C TRP A 22 -1.23 -16.98 -15.98
N LYS A 23 -2.29 -17.83 -16.01
CA LYS A 23 -2.32 -19.01 -16.89
C LYS A 23 -2.11 -18.67 -18.36
N LYS A 24 -2.60 -17.51 -18.78
CA LYS A 24 -2.49 -17.05 -20.16
C LYS A 24 -1.17 -16.29 -20.43
N GLY A 25 -0.68 -15.54 -19.44
CA GLY A 25 0.38 -14.55 -19.63
C GLY A 25 1.80 -15.06 -19.35
N VAL A 26 1.99 -16.06 -18.45
CA VAL A 26 3.34 -16.54 -18.14
C VAL A 26 3.97 -17.34 -19.27
N PRO A 27 5.31 -17.38 -19.36
CA PRO A 27 6.02 -18.28 -20.28
C PRO A 27 5.57 -19.74 -20.15
N GLU A 28 5.67 -20.50 -21.25
CA GLU A 28 5.20 -21.89 -21.31
C GLU A 28 5.80 -22.78 -20.20
N THR A 29 7.07 -22.53 -19.85
CA THR A 29 7.77 -23.26 -18.78
C THR A 29 7.10 -23.14 -17.41
N TYR A 30 6.35 -22.08 -17.16
CA TYR A 30 5.64 -21.85 -15.89
C TYR A 30 4.13 -22.06 -16.00
N ARG A 31 3.60 -22.32 -17.20
CA ARG A 31 2.13 -22.35 -17.45
C ARG A 31 1.40 -23.40 -16.61
N GLU A 32 2.00 -24.56 -16.38
CA GLU A 32 1.39 -25.62 -15.57
C GLU A 32 1.29 -25.18 -14.09
N ALA A 33 2.35 -24.60 -13.54
CA ALA A 33 2.42 -24.14 -12.16
C ALA A 33 1.75 -22.78 -11.92
N ALA A 34 1.43 -22.03 -13.00
CA ALA A 34 0.84 -20.70 -12.87
C ALA A 34 -0.51 -20.74 -12.15
N PRO A 35 -0.77 -19.79 -11.24
CA PRO A 35 -1.99 -19.74 -10.47
C PRO A 35 -3.22 -19.50 -11.37
N LEU A 36 -4.32 -20.09 -10.95
CA LEU A 36 -5.65 -19.87 -11.48
C LEU A 36 -6.59 -19.63 -10.32
N PHE A 37 -7.40 -18.58 -10.40
CA PHE A 37 -8.36 -18.21 -9.37
C PHE A 37 -9.79 -18.46 -9.88
N PRO A 38 -10.34 -19.67 -9.75
CA PRO A 38 -11.70 -19.94 -10.22
C PRO A 38 -12.71 -19.00 -9.55
N PRO A 39 -13.73 -18.49 -10.28
CA PRO A 39 -14.67 -17.49 -9.74
C PRO A 39 -15.33 -17.88 -8.41
N HIS A 40 -15.57 -19.18 -8.19
CA HIS A 40 -16.16 -19.66 -6.93
C HIS A 40 -15.20 -19.62 -5.73
N GLN A 41 -13.91 -19.45 -5.96
CA GLN A 41 -12.89 -19.27 -4.91
C GLN A 41 -12.61 -17.78 -4.62
N VAL A 42 -12.95 -16.92 -5.57
CA VAL A 42 -12.94 -15.46 -5.37
C VAL A 42 -14.27 -15.10 -4.72
N GLY A 43 -14.26 -14.53 -3.53
CA GLY A 43 -15.48 -14.19 -2.80
C GLY A 43 -16.42 -13.33 -3.65
N GLU A 44 -17.74 -13.57 -3.57
CA GLU A 44 -18.74 -12.85 -4.37
C GLU A 44 -18.62 -11.32 -4.27
N GLY A 45 -18.26 -10.81 -3.07
CA GLY A 45 -18.08 -9.38 -2.83
C GLY A 45 -16.96 -8.73 -3.66
N PHE A 46 -15.98 -9.48 -4.12
CA PHE A 46 -14.86 -8.97 -4.92
C PHE A 46 -15.17 -8.83 -6.42
N GLN A 47 -16.26 -9.40 -6.90
CA GLN A 47 -16.63 -9.43 -8.32
C GLN A 47 -17.84 -8.56 -8.65
N GLN A 48 -18.28 -7.72 -7.73
CA GLN A 48 -19.53 -6.93 -7.89
C GLN A 48 -19.34 -5.67 -8.74
N HIS A 49 -18.11 -5.15 -8.86
CA HIS A 49 -17.84 -3.87 -9.49
C HIS A 49 -16.95 -4.03 -10.71
N ALA A 50 -17.49 -3.65 -11.87
CA ALA A 50 -16.79 -3.76 -13.15
C ALA A 50 -15.51 -2.91 -13.18
N GLY A 51 -15.43 -1.82 -12.42
CA GLY A 51 -14.23 -1.01 -12.26
C GLY A 51 -13.02 -1.73 -11.67
N GLY A 52 -13.18 -2.94 -11.14
CA GLY A 52 -12.05 -3.77 -10.77
C GLY A 52 -11.21 -4.20 -11.98
N TRP A 53 -11.85 -4.48 -13.14
CA TRP A 53 -11.17 -4.99 -14.35
C TRP A 53 -11.39 -4.14 -15.61
N ASP A 54 -12.36 -3.22 -15.61
CA ASP A 54 -12.63 -2.27 -16.69
C ASP A 54 -12.32 -0.85 -16.24
N PRO A 55 -11.25 -0.23 -16.75
CA PRO A 55 -10.86 1.12 -16.35
C PRO A 55 -11.88 2.19 -16.72
N ASN A 56 -12.71 1.98 -17.75
CA ASN A 56 -13.77 2.93 -18.10
C ASN A 56 -14.96 2.86 -17.14
N ALA A 57 -15.29 1.67 -16.64
CA ALA A 57 -16.24 1.51 -15.55
C ALA A 57 -15.69 2.13 -14.26
N ARG A 58 -14.39 1.95 -14.00
CA ARG A 58 -13.70 2.53 -12.82
C ARG A 58 -13.85 4.02 -12.76
N MET A 59 -13.64 4.72 -13.86
CA MET A 59 -13.80 6.18 -13.93
C MET A 59 -15.19 6.65 -13.47
N LYS A 60 -16.25 5.91 -13.82
CA LYS A 60 -17.64 6.22 -13.43
C LYS A 60 -17.90 5.94 -11.95
N GLU A 61 -17.31 4.85 -11.44
CA GLU A 61 -17.43 4.45 -10.03
C GLU A 61 -16.69 5.43 -9.12
N MET A 62 -15.52 5.91 -9.53
CA MET A 62 -14.82 7.02 -8.86
C MET A 62 -15.66 8.30 -8.79
N GLU A 63 -16.33 8.67 -9.90
CA GLU A 63 -17.22 9.84 -9.94
C GLU A 63 -18.42 9.65 -9.02
N THR A 64 -18.97 8.45 -8.92
CA THR A 64 -20.08 8.12 -8.02
C THR A 64 -19.69 8.32 -6.56
N ASP A 65 -18.50 7.94 -6.18
CA ASP A 65 -17.94 8.08 -4.82
C ASP A 65 -17.38 9.49 -4.55
N GLY A 66 -17.19 10.28 -5.60
CA GLY A 66 -16.66 11.64 -5.52
C GLY A 66 -15.15 11.71 -5.40
N LEU A 67 -14.43 10.77 -6.05
CA LEU A 67 -12.97 10.68 -6.05
C LEU A 67 -12.36 11.26 -7.32
N SER A 68 -11.27 11.99 -7.16
CA SER A 68 -10.51 12.61 -8.24
C SER A 68 -9.50 11.66 -8.87
N ALA A 69 -8.83 10.83 -8.07
CA ALA A 69 -7.86 9.83 -8.49
C ALA A 69 -7.76 8.69 -7.47
N GLU A 70 -7.13 7.59 -7.86
CA GLU A 70 -6.91 6.43 -6.99
C GLU A 70 -5.53 5.82 -7.24
N VAL A 71 -4.85 5.45 -6.15
CA VAL A 71 -3.65 4.61 -6.16
C VAL A 71 -4.09 3.16 -6.15
N LEU A 72 -3.64 2.37 -7.14
CA LEU A 72 -4.17 1.06 -7.44
C LEU A 72 -3.20 -0.06 -7.09
N TYR A 73 -3.63 -0.93 -6.19
CA TYR A 73 -2.96 -2.13 -5.73
C TYR A 73 -3.61 -3.39 -6.30
N PRO A 74 -2.92 -4.54 -6.30
CA PRO A 74 -3.49 -5.82 -6.73
C PRO A 74 -4.50 -6.37 -5.71
N THR A 75 -5.35 -7.31 -6.14
CA THR A 75 -6.20 -8.15 -5.26
C THR A 75 -5.74 -9.60 -5.27
N LEU A 76 -5.88 -10.30 -6.38
CA LEU A 76 -5.54 -11.72 -6.47
C LEU A 76 -4.03 -11.95 -6.40
N MET A 77 -3.26 -11.02 -6.90
CA MET A 77 -1.81 -11.09 -6.88
C MET A 77 -1.22 -11.02 -5.46
N LEU A 78 -1.91 -10.46 -4.47
CA LEU A 78 -1.43 -10.45 -3.08
C LEU A 78 -1.04 -11.87 -2.60
N ASP A 79 -1.74 -12.90 -3.08
CA ASP A 79 -1.44 -14.29 -2.78
C ASP A 79 -0.10 -14.78 -3.36
N LEU A 80 0.36 -14.16 -4.44
CA LEU A 80 1.55 -14.61 -5.16
C LEU A 80 2.86 -14.15 -4.51
N PHE A 81 2.78 -13.25 -3.54
CA PHE A 81 3.94 -12.92 -2.69
C PHE A 81 4.40 -14.11 -1.83
N ALA A 82 3.54 -15.12 -1.64
CA ALA A 82 3.86 -16.33 -0.89
C ALA A 82 4.43 -17.47 -1.75
N LEU A 83 4.67 -17.26 -3.03
CA LEU A 83 5.33 -18.26 -3.89
C LEU A 83 6.78 -18.47 -3.49
N ASP A 84 7.17 -19.73 -3.27
CA ASP A 84 8.56 -20.11 -2.98
C ASP A 84 9.44 -20.17 -4.24
N ASP A 85 8.84 -20.41 -5.41
CA ASP A 85 9.56 -20.42 -6.70
C ASP A 85 9.76 -18.97 -7.18
N ALA A 86 10.98 -18.48 -7.01
CA ALA A 86 11.37 -17.12 -7.40
C ALA A 86 11.14 -16.84 -8.91
N GLY A 87 11.41 -17.82 -9.78
CA GLY A 87 11.23 -17.66 -11.23
C GLY A 87 9.75 -17.58 -11.63
N LEU A 88 8.91 -18.41 -11.02
CA LEU A 88 7.46 -18.33 -11.20
C LEU A 88 6.91 -17.02 -10.66
N GLN A 89 7.38 -16.57 -9.48
CA GLN A 89 6.97 -15.29 -8.90
C GLN A 89 7.33 -14.12 -9.83
N GLU A 90 8.57 -14.06 -10.32
CA GLU A 90 9.00 -13.02 -11.28
C GLU A 90 8.14 -13.02 -12.55
N ALA A 91 7.85 -14.20 -13.11
CA ALA A 91 7.01 -14.32 -14.29
C ALA A 91 5.57 -13.83 -14.03
N CYS A 92 5.00 -14.18 -12.88
CA CYS A 92 3.66 -13.75 -12.50
C CYS A 92 3.60 -12.23 -12.26
N PHE A 93 4.59 -11.66 -11.58
CA PHE A 93 4.65 -10.22 -11.29
C PHE A 93 4.77 -9.42 -12.59
N ARG A 94 5.58 -9.90 -13.53
CA ARG A 94 5.69 -9.30 -14.85
C ARG A 94 4.36 -9.24 -15.58
N VAL A 95 3.61 -10.33 -15.57
CA VAL A 95 2.29 -10.42 -16.22
C VAL A 95 1.28 -9.44 -15.59
N TYR A 96 1.27 -9.36 -14.27
CA TYR A 96 0.44 -8.37 -13.56
C TYR A 96 0.83 -6.94 -13.95
N ASN A 97 2.11 -6.62 -13.91
CA ASN A 97 2.59 -5.27 -14.22
C ASN A 97 2.26 -4.85 -15.65
N ASP A 98 2.38 -5.77 -16.63
CA ASP A 98 2.01 -5.50 -18.01
C ASP A 98 0.51 -5.22 -18.14
N TRP A 99 -0.33 -6.01 -17.48
CA TRP A 99 -1.77 -5.79 -17.45
C TRP A 99 -2.15 -4.47 -16.72
N LEU A 100 -1.46 -4.13 -15.63
CA LEU A 100 -1.71 -2.90 -14.89
C LEU A 100 -1.33 -1.65 -15.71
N ILE A 101 -0.24 -1.72 -16.48
CA ILE A 101 0.16 -0.65 -17.41
C ILE A 101 -0.97 -0.38 -18.41
N ASP A 102 -1.50 -1.45 -19.03
CA ASP A 102 -2.60 -1.34 -19.99
C ASP A 102 -3.86 -0.77 -19.31
N TYR A 103 -4.21 -1.27 -18.13
CA TYR A 103 -5.35 -0.79 -17.36
C TYR A 103 -5.24 0.72 -17.04
N CYS A 104 -4.10 1.18 -16.54
CA CYS A 104 -3.89 2.58 -16.18
C CYS A 104 -3.75 3.51 -17.39
N SER A 105 -3.44 2.98 -18.58
CA SER A 105 -3.21 3.76 -19.80
C SER A 105 -4.43 4.60 -20.24
N VAL A 106 -5.62 4.22 -19.81
CA VAL A 106 -6.88 4.94 -20.12
C VAL A 106 -6.88 6.35 -19.52
N ASN A 107 -6.30 6.52 -18.32
CA ASN A 107 -6.13 7.83 -17.70
C ASN A 107 -5.03 7.82 -16.64
N THR A 108 -3.79 8.08 -17.06
CA THR A 108 -2.60 8.03 -16.21
C THR A 108 -2.52 9.14 -15.15
N ASP A 109 -3.30 10.19 -15.27
CA ASP A 109 -3.41 11.24 -14.25
C ASP A 109 -4.31 10.81 -13.07
N ARG A 110 -5.29 9.90 -13.31
CA ARG A 110 -6.27 9.47 -12.31
C ARG A 110 -6.10 8.04 -11.82
N LEU A 111 -5.55 7.14 -12.63
CA LEU A 111 -5.32 5.73 -12.31
C LEU A 111 -3.82 5.52 -12.05
N ILE A 112 -3.43 5.52 -10.78
CA ILE A 112 -2.04 5.51 -10.34
C ILE A 112 -1.64 4.08 -9.96
N GLY A 113 -1.17 3.30 -10.92
CA GLY A 113 -0.83 1.89 -10.70
C GLY A 113 0.45 1.69 -9.90
N ILE A 114 0.42 0.78 -8.94
CA ILE A 114 1.58 0.36 -8.13
C ILE A 114 2.09 -0.99 -8.63
N PRO A 115 3.29 -1.05 -9.24
CA PRO A 115 3.85 -2.30 -9.76
C PRO A 115 4.30 -3.21 -8.63
N ALA A 116 4.12 -4.51 -8.82
CA ALA A 116 4.68 -5.52 -7.94
C ALA A 116 6.12 -5.85 -8.34
N ILE A 117 7.03 -5.78 -7.38
CA ILE A 117 8.45 -5.96 -7.61
C ILE A 117 8.95 -7.24 -6.95
N PRO A 118 9.48 -8.20 -7.74
CA PRO A 118 10.04 -9.41 -7.21
C PRO A 118 11.38 -9.11 -6.53
N VAL A 119 11.53 -9.51 -5.28
CA VAL A 119 12.72 -9.18 -4.49
C VAL A 119 13.52 -10.40 -4.03
N TYR A 120 13.23 -11.60 -4.55
CA TYR A 120 14.12 -12.75 -4.40
C TYR A 120 15.44 -12.53 -5.14
N ASN A 121 15.39 -12.01 -6.37
CA ASN A 121 16.54 -11.59 -7.13
C ASN A 121 16.52 -10.07 -7.30
N ILE A 122 17.37 -9.39 -6.57
CA ILE A 122 17.37 -7.92 -6.52
C ILE A 122 17.73 -7.28 -7.87
N ASP A 123 18.66 -7.86 -8.62
CA ASP A 123 19.06 -7.29 -9.92
C ASP A 123 17.91 -7.41 -10.96
N ASN A 124 17.10 -8.48 -10.90
CA ASN A 124 15.89 -8.61 -11.71
C ASN A 124 14.77 -7.68 -11.22
N GLY A 125 14.60 -7.57 -9.90
CA GLY A 125 13.65 -6.64 -9.28
C GLY A 125 13.92 -5.19 -9.67
N ILE A 126 15.18 -4.77 -9.67
CA ILE A 126 15.58 -3.42 -10.11
C ILE A 126 15.22 -3.18 -11.58
N LYS A 127 15.54 -4.12 -12.48
CA LYS A 127 15.16 -4.01 -13.90
C LYS A 127 13.66 -3.87 -14.10
N GLU A 128 12.88 -4.62 -13.33
CA GLU A 128 11.42 -4.56 -13.41
C GLU A 128 10.88 -3.24 -12.84
N LEU A 129 11.45 -2.74 -11.75
CA LEU A 129 11.11 -1.43 -11.19
C LEU A 129 11.37 -0.30 -12.20
N GLU A 130 12.56 -0.26 -12.79
CA GLU A 130 12.95 0.73 -13.81
C GLU A 130 12.03 0.67 -15.03
N ARG A 131 11.68 -0.54 -15.49
CA ARG A 131 10.75 -0.74 -16.59
C ARG A 131 9.36 -0.20 -16.30
N CYS A 132 8.82 -0.52 -15.12
CA CYS A 132 7.50 -0.06 -14.69
C CYS A 132 7.48 1.46 -14.48
N HIS A 133 8.52 2.01 -13.87
CA HIS A 133 8.68 3.46 -13.70
C HIS A 133 8.70 4.18 -15.05
N LYS A 134 9.47 3.66 -16.03
CA LYS A 134 9.51 4.21 -17.41
C LYS A 134 8.15 4.11 -18.12
N ALA A 135 7.34 3.11 -17.81
CA ALA A 135 5.99 2.95 -18.34
C ALA A 135 4.96 3.86 -17.64
N GLY A 136 5.35 4.62 -16.61
CA GLY A 136 4.50 5.59 -15.92
C GLY A 136 3.85 5.09 -14.63
N LEU A 137 4.08 3.83 -14.22
CA LEU A 137 3.65 3.35 -12.91
C LEU A 137 4.42 4.05 -11.78
N LYS A 138 3.82 4.14 -10.61
CA LYS A 138 4.36 4.88 -9.45
C LYS A 138 4.60 3.94 -8.27
N GLY A 139 5.64 4.23 -7.49
CA GLY A 139 5.94 3.41 -6.32
C GLY A 139 6.37 1.98 -6.64
N ALA A 140 6.35 1.12 -5.63
CA ALA A 140 6.59 -0.31 -5.71
C ALA A 140 5.88 -1.02 -4.56
N ILE A 141 5.22 -2.15 -4.80
CA ILE A 141 4.77 -3.04 -3.74
C ILE A 141 5.71 -4.23 -3.64
N ILE A 142 6.18 -4.52 -2.44
CA ILE A 142 6.93 -5.73 -2.07
C ILE A 142 6.21 -6.46 -0.95
N TRP A 143 6.74 -7.59 -0.51
CA TRP A 143 6.17 -8.28 0.66
C TRP A 143 6.24 -7.42 1.93
N GLN A 144 5.19 -7.47 2.75
CA GLN A 144 5.17 -6.87 4.09
C GLN A 144 5.90 -7.75 5.10
N ALA A 145 5.71 -9.07 5.01
CA ALA A 145 6.43 -10.06 5.80
C ALA A 145 7.44 -10.78 4.88
N PRO A 146 8.74 -10.43 4.94
CA PRO A 146 9.74 -10.98 4.04
C PRO A 146 10.00 -12.46 4.30
N HIS A 147 10.65 -13.14 3.33
CA HIS A 147 11.17 -14.47 3.54
C HIS A 147 12.12 -14.49 4.75
N PRO A 148 12.05 -15.48 5.64
CA PRO A 148 12.88 -15.51 6.86
C PRO A 148 14.39 -15.40 6.60
N ASP A 149 14.88 -15.92 5.47
CA ASP A 149 16.30 -15.85 5.09
C ASP A 149 16.67 -14.50 4.43
N LEU A 150 15.69 -13.65 4.16
CA LEU A 150 15.84 -12.36 3.48
C LEU A 150 15.18 -11.23 4.30
N PRO A 151 15.58 -11.01 5.58
CA PRO A 151 15.02 -9.92 6.37
C PRO A 151 15.40 -8.56 5.77
N PHE A 152 14.55 -7.53 5.96
CA PHE A 152 14.76 -6.21 5.35
C PHE A 152 16.07 -5.53 5.70
N HIS A 153 16.63 -5.85 6.84
CA HIS A 153 17.90 -5.29 7.30
C HIS A 153 19.14 -5.95 6.67
N SER A 154 18.98 -7.03 5.92
CA SER A 154 20.10 -7.69 5.23
C SER A 154 20.65 -6.83 4.08
N SER A 155 21.93 -6.99 3.76
CA SER A 155 22.56 -6.31 2.62
C SER A 155 22.00 -6.74 1.26
N HIS A 156 21.16 -7.77 1.23
CA HIS A 156 20.45 -8.24 0.04
C HIS A 156 19.70 -7.09 -0.65
N TYR A 157 19.06 -6.20 0.12
CA TYR A 157 18.25 -5.11 -0.41
C TYR A 157 19.01 -3.80 -0.67
N ASP A 158 20.27 -3.66 -0.28
CA ASP A 158 20.96 -2.36 -0.30
C ASP A 158 20.94 -1.70 -1.68
N LYS A 159 21.15 -2.46 -2.77
CA LYS A 159 21.04 -1.95 -4.13
C LYS A 159 19.61 -1.49 -4.48
N PHE A 160 18.61 -2.25 -4.03
CA PHE A 160 17.21 -1.92 -4.30
C PHE A 160 16.79 -0.63 -3.59
N TRP A 161 17.17 -0.49 -2.31
CA TRP A 161 16.94 0.76 -1.57
C TRP A 161 17.61 1.97 -2.23
N ALA A 162 18.81 1.81 -2.77
CA ALA A 162 19.50 2.87 -3.49
C ALA A 162 18.71 3.32 -4.73
N VAL A 163 18.27 2.37 -5.57
CA VAL A 163 17.49 2.68 -6.78
C VAL A 163 16.13 3.29 -6.43
N CYS A 164 15.44 2.83 -5.38
CA CYS A 164 14.20 3.45 -4.92
C CYS A 164 14.40 4.92 -4.54
N GLN A 165 15.52 5.27 -3.92
CA GLN A 165 15.86 6.65 -3.58
C GLN A 165 16.20 7.49 -4.83
N GLU A 166 16.92 6.93 -5.81
CA GLU A 166 17.29 7.61 -7.06
C GLU A 166 16.06 7.94 -7.91
N LEU A 167 15.10 7.02 -7.97
CA LEU A 167 13.86 7.16 -8.72
C LEU A 167 12.75 7.90 -7.93
N ASP A 168 13.02 8.31 -6.68
CA ASP A 168 12.02 8.85 -5.74
C ASP A 168 10.77 7.96 -5.64
N THR A 169 10.99 6.65 -5.58
CA THR A 169 9.95 5.62 -5.61
C THR A 169 9.61 5.18 -4.18
N PRO A 170 8.40 5.44 -3.67
CA PRO A 170 7.93 4.90 -2.40
C PRO A 170 7.76 3.39 -2.45
N VAL A 171 8.11 2.71 -1.37
CA VAL A 171 7.98 1.25 -1.23
C VAL A 171 6.81 0.92 -0.32
N SER A 172 5.82 0.26 -0.86
CA SER A 172 4.58 -0.13 -0.18
C SER A 172 4.70 -1.51 0.44
N LEU A 173 4.34 -1.59 1.71
CA LEU A 173 4.17 -2.81 2.49
C LEU A 173 2.67 -2.97 2.72
N HIS A 174 2.04 -3.79 1.89
CA HIS A 174 0.60 -4.00 1.91
C HIS A 174 0.25 -5.20 2.78
N ILE A 175 -0.81 -5.10 3.58
CA ILE A 175 -1.35 -6.27 4.29
C ILE A 175 -1.49 -7.45 3.31
N LEU A 176 -1.38 -8.67 3.81
CA LEU A 176 -1.50 -9.90 3.04
C LEU A 176 -0.33 -10.22 2.10
N THR A 177 0.66 -9.35 1.93
CA THR A 177 1.86 -9.64 1.16
C THR A 177 2.92 -10.26 2.07
N GLY A 178 3.02 -11.58 2.08
CA GLY A 178 4.00 -12.23 2.93
C GLY A 178 4.29 -13.66 2.54
N HIS A 179 5.55 -14.06 2.64
CA HIS A 179 5.99 -15.42 2.38
C HIS A 179 5.26 -16.46 3.22
N SER A 180 4.95 -16.14 4.48
CA SER A 180 4.28 -17.07 5.40
C SER A 180 2.75 -16.95 5.43
N TYR A 181 2.19 -15.98 4.72
CA TYR A 181 0.77 -15.62 4.86
C TYR A 181 -0.21 -16.74 4.51
N ASN A 182 0.07 -17.52 3.47
CA ASN A 182 -0.79 -18.63 3.05
C ASN A 182 -0.97 -19.73 4.11
N LYS A 183 -0.07 -19.84 5.09
CA LYS A 183 -0.16 -20.81 6.17
C LYS A 183 -1.31 -20.52 7.13
N ASP A 184 -1.75 -19.26 7.21
CA ASP A 184 -2.78 -18.79 8.16
C ASP A 184 -4.19 -18.62 7.54
N LYS A 185 -4.35 -18.79 6.23
CA LYS A 185 -5.62 -18.58 5.51
C LYS A 185 -6.78 -19.49 5.98
N ASN A 186 -6.47 -20.62 6.60
CA ASN A 186 -7.45 -21.63 6.99
C ASN A 186 -8.02 -21.45 8.40
N ARG A 187 -7.83 -20.29 9.03
CA ARG A 187 -8.42 -20.02 10.36
C ARG A 187 -9.94 -20.05 10.30
N LYS A 188 -10.56 -20.81 11.19
CA LYS A 188 -12.01 -20.97 11.27
C LYS A 188 -12.54 -20.49 12.63
N GLY A 189 -13.84 -20.23 12.68
CA GLY A 189 -14.51 -19.79 13.91
C GLY A 189 -13.91 -18.50 14.46
N VAL A 190 -13.72 -18.42 15.78
CA VAL A 190 -13.20 -17.22 16.45
C VAL A 190 -11.77 -16.86 16.07
N GLU A 191 -10.96 -17.83 15.61
CA GLU A 191 -9.60 -17.56 15.17
C GLU A 191 -9.55 -16.71 13.88
N ARG A 192 -10.64 -16.65 13.11
CA ARG A 192 -10.74 -15.74 11.97
C ARG A 192 -10.70 -14.27 12.40
N TYR A 193 -11.37 -13.93 13.52
CA TYR A 193 -11.33 -12.56 14.06
C TYR A 193 -9.93 -12.19 14.52
N ARG A 194 -9.25 -13.09 15.23
CA ARG A 194 -7.86 -12.89 15.65
C ARG A 194 -6.95 -12.65 14.45
N GLY A 195 -7.05 -13.48 13.40
CA GLY A 195 -6.29 -13.31 12.17
C GLY A 195 -6.50 -11.94 11.55
N SER A 196 -7.77 -11.55 11.34
CA SER A 196 -8.11 -10.29 10.68
C SER A 196 -7.58 -9.04 11.41
N VAL A 197 -7.62 -9.03 12.76
CA VAL A 197 -7.12 -7.88 13.55
C VAL A 197 -5.59 -7.90 13.65
N ASN A 198 -4.99 -9.05 13.97
CA ASN A 198 -3.54 -9.12 14.21
C ASN A 198 -2.72 -8.91 12.93
N LEU A 199 -3.25 -9.29 11.77
CA LEU A 199 -2.59 -9.04 10.49
C LEU A 199 -2.33 -7.55 10.24
N LYS A 200 -3.27 -6.69 10.64
CA LYS A 200 -3.12 -5.23 10.52
C LYS A 200 -2.14 -4.61 11.51
N LEU A 201 -1.58 -5.37 12.42
CA LEU A 201 -0.72 -4.85 13.47
C LEU A 201 0.64 -5.55 13.53
N MET A 202 0.66 -6.88 13.60
CA MET A 202 1.89 -7.60 13.98
C MET A 202 2.95 -7.59 12.88
N ASP A 203 2.56 -7.90 11.65
CA ASP A 203 3.52 -8.02 10.55
C ASP A 203 4.09 -6.66 10.17
N ILE A 204 3.25 -5.63 10.06
CA ILE A 204 3.73 -4.29 9.74
C ILE A 204 4.56 -3.67 10.87
N ALA A 205 4.19 -3.90 12.14
CA ALA A 205 4.97 -3.42 13.27
C ALA A 205 6.38 -4.02 13.28
N ASN A 206 6.51 -5.34 12.98
CA ASN A 206 7.80 -6.02 12.85
C ASN A 206 8.60 -5.49 11.66
N ALA A 207 7.97 -5.30 10.50
CA ALA A 207 8.64 -4.74 9.33
C ALA A 207 9.18 -3.33 9.59
N LEU A 208 8.34 -2.43 10.14
CA LEU A 208 8.77 -1.07 10.50
C LEU A 208 9.87 -1.07 11.56
N PHE A 209 9.84 -2.01 12.50
CA PHE A 209 10.92 -2.20 13.47
C PHE A 209 12.25 -2.50 12.77
N GLU A 210 12.26 -3.40 11.78
CA GLU A 210 13.47 -3.70 11.02
C GLU A 210 14.00 -2.47 10.29
N PHE A 211 13.15 -1.74 9.60
CA PHE A 211 13.55 -0.53 8.89
C PHE A 211 14.18 0.52 9.82
N VAL A 212 13.63 0.70 11.02
CA VAL A 212 14.09 1.70 11.98
C VAL A 212 15.29 1.16 12.78
N PHE A 213 15.11 0.09 13.56
CA PHE A 213 16.08 -0.29 14.59
C PHE A 213 17.34 -0.96 14.05
N TYR A 214 17.29 -1.57 12.87
CA TYR A 214 18.49 -2.05 12.18
C TYR A 214 19.13 -0.99 11.28
N GLY A 215 18.61 0.26 11.32
CA GLY A 215 19.20 1.42 10.66
C GLY A 215 19.08 1.42 9.14
N VAL A 216 18.10 0.71 8.57
CA VAL A 216 17.85 0.75 7.12
C VAL A 216 17.49 2.17 6.69
N LEU A 217 16.58 2.84 7.41
CA LEU A 217 16.19 4.22 7.12
C LEU A 217 17.31 5.24 7.41
N GLU A 218 18.17 4.98 8.40
CA GLU A 218 19.33 5.84 8.68
C GLU A 218 20.33 5.83 7.52
N ARG A 219 20.61 4.63 6.97
CA ARG A 219 21.53 4.50 5.82
C ARG A 219 20.91 4.97 4.50
N ASN A 220 19.58 5.06 4.43
CA ASN A 220 18.83 5.41 3.23
C ASN A 220 17.88 6.59 3.50
N PRO A 221 18.44 7.82 3.68
CA PRO A 221 17.67 8.96 4.20
C PRO A 221 16.56 9.49 3.30
N LYS A 222 16.53 9.11 2.01
CA LYS A 222 15.46 9.46 1.07
C LYS A 222 14.47 8.31 0.84
N LEU A 223 14.72 7.11 1.39
CA LEU A 223 13.82 5.97 1.24
C LEU A 223 12.49 6.26 1.95
N LYS A 224 11.39 6.03 1.26
CA LYS A 224 10.03 6.21 1.78
C LYS A 224 9.33 4.86 1.84
N ILE A 225 8.82 4.51 3.02
CA ILE A 225 8.05 3.28 3.27
C ILE A 225 6.59 3.64 3.49
N VAL A 226 5.69 2.90 2.89
CA VAL A 226 4.25 3.10 2.99
C VAL A 226 3.61 1.88 3.63
N SER A 227 2.98 2.06 4.78
CA SER A 227 2.12 1.05 5.41
C SER A 227 0.73 1.13 4.78
N VAL A 228 0.31 0.07 4.09
CA VAL A 228 -0.92 0.06 3.29
C VAL A 228 -1.92 -0.93 3.84
N GLU A 229 -3.17 -0.48 4.05
CA GLU A 229 -4.31 -1.23 4.60
C GLU A 229 -4.09 -1.81 6.03
N ASN A 230 -3.12 -1.27 6.76
CA ASN A 230 -2.84 -1.68 8.14
C ASN A 230 -3.48 -0.76 9.18
N GLU A 231 -4.29 0.21 8.76
CA GLU A 231 -4.78 1.31 9.57
C GLU A 231 -3.63 2.10 10.22
N SER A 232 -3.91 3.11 11.03
CA SER A 232 -2.83 3.95 11.56
C SER A 232 -3.10 4.55 12.95
N GLY A 233 -4.31 4.42 13.47
CA GLY A 233 -4.65 4.95 14.80
C GLY A 233 -3.86 4.36 15.96
N TRP A 234 -3.29 3.17 15.78
CA TRP A 234 -2.43 2.49 16.76
C TRP A 234 -0.95 2.95 16.71
N MET A 235 -0.48 3.48 15.60
CA MET A 235 0.93 3.78 15.36
C MET A 235 1.53 4.82 16.33
N PRO A 236 0.84 5.92 16.70
CA PRO A 236 1.38 6.89 17.64
C PRO A 236 1.78 6.29 18.99
N TRP A 237 1.00 5.33 19.51
CA TRP A 237 1.35 4.61 20.72
C TRP A 237 2.63 3.80 20.55
N MET A 238 2.77 3.07 19.45
CA MET A 238 3.96 2.26 19.16
C MET A 238 5.22 3.14 19.08
N PHE A 239 5.15 4.27 18.38
CA PHE A 239 6.29 5.18 18.24
C PHE A 239 6.70 5.81 19.57
N GLN A 240 5.72 6.15 20.42
CA GLN A 240 5.99 6.60 21.77
C GLN A 240 6.73 5.54 22.58
N GLN A 241 6.32 4.27 22.48
CA GLN A 241 6.99 3.17 23.19
C GLN A 241 8.40 2.92 22.65
N TRP A 242 8.61 3.04 21.35
CA TRP A 242 9.94 2.95 20.75
C TRP A 242 10.89 4.04 21.28
N ASP A 243 10.44 5.28 21.35
CA ASP A 243 11.23 6.38 21.93
C ASP A 243 11.56 6.14 23.41
N TYR A 244 10.57 5.67 24.17
CA TYR A 244 10.74 5.36 25.58
C TYR A 244 11.81 4.27 25.80
N TYR A 245 11.68 3.15 25.13
CA TYR A 245 12.63 2.04 25.26
C TYR A 245 13.98 2.32 24.63
N TYR A 246 14.04 3.06 23.53
CA TYR A 246 15.30 3.56 22.98
C TYR A 246 16.07 4.39 24.03
N ASN A 247 15.42 5.35 24.65
CA ASN A 247 16.06 6.20 25.66
C ASN A 247 16.50 5.42 26.92
N ARG A 248 15.78 4.35 27.23
CA ARG A 248 16.10 3.45 28.34
C ARG A 248 17.31 2.56 28.05
N PHE A 249 17.45 2.02 26.82
CA PHE A 249 18.40 0.98 26.52
C PHE A 249 19.58 1.40 25.65
N LYS A 250 19.56 2.57 25.01
CA LYS A 250 20.57 3.02 24.05
C LYS A 250 22.02 3.03 24.57
N LYS A 251 22.23 3.13 25.89
CA LYS A 251 23.58 3.08 26.47
C LYS A 251 24.14 1.68 26.53
N GLN A 252 23.29 0.67 26.81
CA GLN A 252 23.67 -0.73 26.91
C GLN A 252 23.59 -1.47 25.55
N ASN A 253 22.63 -1.09 24.75
CA ASN A 253 22.34 -1.72 23.45
C ASN A 253 22.15 -0.60 22.38
N PRO A 254 23.21 0.06 21.95
CA PRO A 254 23.11 1.17 21.00
C PRO A 254 22.66 0.68 19.62
N PRO A 255 21.55 1.18 19.07
CA PRO A 255 21.22 0.94 17.68
C PRO A 255 22.14 1.75 16.75
N PRO A 256 22.18 1.47 15.44
CA PRO A 256 23.06 2.15 14.49
C PRO A 256 22.59 3.57 14.12
N PHE A 257 21.97 4.30 15.04
CA PHE A 257 21.51 5.68 14.90
C PHE A 257 21.48 6.39 16.25
N THR A 258 21.38 7.72 16.24
CA THR A 258 21.46 8.57 17.46
C THR A 258 20.24 9.43 17.73
N ARG A 259 19.30 9.49 16.79
CA ARG A 259 18.03 10.24 16.93
C ARG A 259 16.91 9.35 17.48
N ASN A 260 15.83 9.95 17.96
CA ASN A 260 14.67 9.17 18.42
C ASN A 260 14.03 8.37 17.28
N PRO A 261 13.63 7.12 17.50
CA PRO A 261 12.92 6.30 16.48
C PRO A 261 11.74 6.99 15.83
N SER A 262 10.92 7.74 16.59
CA SER A 262 9.77 8.48 16.05
C SER A 262 10.13 9.54 15.01
N SER A 263 11.38 10.03 14.99
CA SER A 263 11.82 10.99 13.99
C SER A 263 11.89 10.42 12.58
N PHE A 264 12.18 9.12 12.43
CA PHE A 264 12.15 8.45 11.12
C PHE A 264 10.75 8.41 10.52
N VAL A 265 9.74 8.29 11.39
CA VAL A 265 8.33 8.24 10.96
C VAL A 265 7.93 9.52 10.24
N LYS A 266 8.32 10.68 10.79
CA LYS A 266 7.97 11.98 10.18
C LYS A 266 8.56 12.18 8.78
N ASP A 267 9.74 11.61 8.55
CA ASP A 267 10.50 11.87 7.33
C ASP A 267 10.30 10.79 6.25
N GLN A 268 10.11 9.52 6.67
CA GLN A 268 10.30 8.38 5.79
C GLN A 268 9.18 7.33 5.85
N ILE A 269 8.28 7.37 6.85
CA ILE A 269 7.18 6.40 6.97
C ILE A 269 5.84 7.09 6.73
N PHE A 270 5.09 6.55 5.79
CA PHE A 270 3.72 6.96 5.44
C PHE A 270 2.74 5.85 5.78
N ALA A 271 1.46 6.17 5.98
CA ALA A 271 0.43 5.16 6.17
C ALA A 271 -0.89 5.54 5.54
N CYS A 272 -1.60 4.52 5.07
CA CYS A 272 -2.97 4.61 4.59
C CYS A 272 -3.94 4.11 5.66
N PHE A 273 -5.12 4.72 5.72
CA PHE A 273 -6.24 4.25 6.53
C PHE A 273 -7.57 4.51 5.80
N PHE A 274 -8.60 3.73 6.09
CA PHE A 274 -9.93 3.94 5.49
C PHE A 274 -11.09 3.80 6.46
N ASN A 275 -11.01 2.98 7.47
CA ASN A 275 -12.07 2.79 8.48
C ASN A 275 -11.50 2.88 9.90
N ASP A 276 -10.79 3.96 10.17
CA ASP A 276 -10.05 4.18 11.41
C ASP A 276 -10.29 5.60 11.95
N HIS A 277 -11.43 5.81 12.62
CA HIS A 277 -11.73 7.12 13.22
C HIS A 277 -10.75 7.48 14.35
N VAL A 278 -10.09 6.50 14.98
CA VAL A 278 -9.05 6.76 15.98
C VAL A 278 -7.83 7.45 15.35
N CYS A 279 -7.57 7.19 14.08
CA CYS A 279 -6.51 7.88 13.34
C CYS A 279 -6.70 9.40 13.35
N GLY A 280 -7.91 9.88 13.02
CA GLY A 280 -8.22 11.32 13.04
C GLY A 280 -7.95 11.96 14.41
N GLU A 281 -8.35 11.31 15.49
CA GLU A 281 -8.11 11.78 16.85
C GLU A 281 -6.62 11.81 17.24
N ASN A 282 -5.83 10.91 16.67
CA ASN A 282 -4.42 10.72 16.98
C ASN A 282 -3.44 11.52 16.10
N LEU A 283 -3.89 12.21 15.05
CA LEU A 283 -3.03 12.97 14.14
C LEU A 283 -2.12 13.98 14.84
N LYS A 284 -2.58 14.59 15.93
CA LYS A 284 -1.78 15.50 16.77
C LYS A 284 -0.52 14.85 17.36
N TYR A 285 -0.45 13.54 17.47
CA TYR A 285 0.70 12.81 18.03
C TYR A 285 1.66 12.31 16.96
N TRP A 286 1.16 11.97 15.77
CA TRP A 286 2.02 11.53 14.69
C TRP A 286 2.42 12.70 13.77
N GLY A 287 1.49 13.52 13.46
CA GLY A 287 1.62 14.55 12.45
C GLY A 287 0.81 14.22 11.21
N GLU A 288 0.29 15.28 10.61
CA GLU A 288 -0.69 15.24 9.52
C GLU A 288 -0.06 15.07 8.13
N ASP A 289 1.29 15.10 8.05
CA ASP A 289 2.00 15.17 6.77
C ASP A 289 2.29 13.79 6.14
N ASN A 290 2.07 12.70 6.90
CA ASN A 290 2.42 11.33 6.50
C ASN A 290 1.22 10.38 6.45
N ILE A 291 0.05 10.83 6.90
CA ILE A 291 -1.18 10.03 6.88
C ILE A 291 -1.95 10.32 5.60
N MET A 292 -2.49 9.27 4.99
CA MET A 292 -3.25 9.34 3.75
C MET A 292 -4.55 8.55 3.90
N TRP A 293 -5.66 9.17 3.51
CA TRP A 293 -6.95 8.50 3.48
C TRP A 293 -7.08 7.61 2.23
N SER A 294 -7.84 6.51 2.34
CA SER A 294 -8.14 5.58 1.26
C SER A 294 -9.59 5.07 1.30
N ASN A 295 -10.04 4.38 0.24
CA ASN A 295 -11.38 3.80 0.19
C ASN A 295 -11.42 2.28 0.09
N ASP A 296 -10.31 1.63 -0.25
CA ASP A 296 -10.21 0.18 -0.40
C ASP A 296 -11.18 -0.42 -1.46
N PHE A 297 -11.61 0.39 -2.45
CA PHE A 297 -12.51 -0.09 -3.50
C PHE A 297 -11.77 -1.01 -4.49
N PRO A 298 -12.33 -2.17 -4.95
CA PRO A 298 -13.71 -2.62 -4.82
C PRO A 298 -13.92 -3.71 -3.75
N HIS A 299 -13.11 -3.74 -2.72
CA HIS A 299 -13.22 -4.75 -1.67
C HIS A 299 -14.54 -4.65 -0.89
N PRO A 300 -15.05 -5.75 -0.29
CA PRO A 300 -16.34 -5.74 0.41
C PRO A 300 -16.40 -4.82 1.65
N ASN A 301 -15.24 -4.47 2.22
CA ASN A 301 -15.10 -3.55 3.36
C ASN A 301 -14.83 -2.10 2.96
N SER A 302 -14.85 -1.80 1.64
CA SER A 302 -14.66 -0.47 1.09
C SER A 302 -15.61 0.58 1.68
N THR A 303 -15.17 1.83 1.69
CA THR A 303 -16.03 2.97 2.05
C THR A 303 -16.97 3.38 0.90
N TRP A 304 -16.77 2.86 -0.31
CA TRP A 304 -17.60 3.10 -1.49
C TRP A 304 -19.07 2.67 -1.26
N PRO A 305 -20.09 3.38 -1.70
CA PRO A 305 -20.06 4.69 -2.37
C PRO A 305 -20.24 5.88 -1.40
N ASN A 306 -19.81 5.73 -0.17
CA ASN A 306 -20.04 6.68 0.93
C ASN A 306 -18.75 7.34 1.45
N SER A 307 -17.66 7.32 0.68
CA SER A 307 -16.33 7.78 1.10
C SER A 307 -16.36 9.18 1.72
N ARG A 308 -17.06 10.12 1.11
CA ARG A 308 -17.19 11.49 1.66
C ARG A 308 -17.82 11.53 3.06
N LYS A 309 -18.81 10.69 3.34
CA LYS A 309 -19.44 10.61 4.68
C LYS A 309 -18.48 10.03 5.71
N ILE A 310 -17.68 9.03 5.30
CA ILE A 310 -16.68 8.42 6.18
C ILE A 310 -15.57 9.43 6.49
N ILE A 311 -15.05 10.13 5.47
CA ILE A 311 -14.07 11.21 5.69
C ILE A 311 -14.64 12.29 6.63
N GLU A 312 -15.89 12.70 6.45
CA GLU A 312 -16.56 13.69 7.33
C GLU A 312 -16.65 13.17 8.76
N ARG A 313 -16.99 11.89 8.95
CA ARG A 313 -17.03 11.26 10.28
C ARG A 313 -15.66 11.28 10.95
N ASP A 314 -14.61 10.88 10.21
CA ASP A 314 -13.29 10.62 10.77
C ASP A 314 -12.41 11.88 10.85
N LEU A 315 -12.58 12.82 9.93
CA LEU A 315 -11.71 13.99 9.78
C LEU A 315 -12.45 15.34 9.89
N GLY A 316 -13.78 15.33 9.93
CA GLY A 316 -14.58 16.57 9.90
C GLY A 316 -14.38 17.52 11.08
N HIS A 317 -13.81 17.04 12.17
CA HIS A 317 -13.45 17.84 13.36
C HIS A 317 -12.09 18.53 13.23
N LEU A 318 -11.26 18.13 12.24
CA LEU A 318 -9.91 18.66 12.04
C LEU A 318 -9.92 19.99 11.29
N PRO A 319 -8.87 20.81 11.40
CA PRO A 319 -8.72 22.01 10.58
C PRO A 319 -8.80 21.70 9.08
N PRO A 320 -9.39 22.60 8.28
CA PRO A 320 -9.53 22.42 6.82
C PRO A 320 -8.23 22.14 6.09
N GLU A 321 -7.12 22.68 6.55
CA GLU A 321 -5.80 22.44 5.97
C GLU A 321 -5.35 21.00 6.22
N THR A 322 -5.51 20.50 7.44
CA THR A 322 -5.21 19.11 7.80
C THR A 322 -6.06 18.14 6.99
N GLN A 323 -7.36 18.40 6.85
CA GLN A 323 -8.23 17.59 6.00
C GLN A 323 -7.70 17.49 4.58
N ARG A 324 -7.35 18.63 3.94
CA ARG A 324 -6.78 18.65 2.58
C ARG A 324 -5.47 17.90 2.45
N LYS A 325 -4.58 18.00 3.45
CA LYS A 325 -3.34 17.22 3.47
C LYS A 325 -3.64 15.73 3.44
N VAL A 326 -4.50 15.25 4.32
CA VAL A 326 -4.79 13.81 4.52
C VAL A 326 -5.52 13.20 3.32
N VAL A 327 -6.48 13.92 2.71
CA VAL A 327 -7.30 13.36 1.62
C VAL A 327 -6.74 13.62 0.21
N CYS A 328 -5.70 14.44 0.06
CA CYS A 328 -5.14 14.77 -1.25
C CYS A 328 -3.66 15.12 -1.21
N GLY A 329 -3.24 16.05 -0.35
CA GLY A 329 -1.90 16.66 -0.42
C GLY A 329 -0.77 15.65 -0.19
N ASN A 330 -0.91 14.78 0.79
CA ASN A 330 0.13 13.81 1.15
C ASN A 330 0.35 12.76 0.07
N VAL A 331 -0.74 12.19 -0.45
CA VAL A 331 -0.67 11.19 -1.54
C VAL A 331 -0.16 11.82 -2.83
N SER A 332 -0.58 13.05 -3.15
CA SER A 332 -0.08 13.77 -4.32
C SER A 332 1.42 14.00 -4.25
N ARG A 333 1.92 14.45 -3.10
CA ARG A 333 3.35 14.66 -2.86
C ARG A 333 4.13 13.36 -2.93
N LEU A 334 3.62 12.30 -2.31
CA LEU A 334 4.32 11.01 -2.22
C LEU A 334 4.51 10.35 -3.59
N TYR A 335 3.46 10.36 -4.43
CA TYR A 335 3.46 9.71 -5.74
C TYR A 335 3.67 10.67 -6.91
N ASN A 336 4.02 11.93 -6.62
CA ASN A 336 4.20 12.98 -7.63
C ASN A 336 2.98 13.07 -8.58
N ILE A 337 1.79 13.22 -8.00
CA ILE A 337 0.52 13.39 -8.72
C ILE A 337 0.27 14.88 -8.92
N ASP A 338 0.07 15.30 -10.18
CA ASP A 338 -0.26 16.68 -10.48
C ASP A 338 -1.76 16.95 -10.20
N ALA A 339 -2.05 17.41 -9.00
CA ALA A 339 -3.41 17.71 -8.56
C ALA A 339 -4.11 18.79 -9.43
N THR A 340 -3.38 19.58 -10.22
CA THR A 340 -3.98 20.60 -11.11
C THR A 340 -4.67 20.00 -12.33
N LYS A 341 -4.31 18.76 -12.69
CA LYS A 341 -4.92 18.01 -13.78
C LYS A 341 -6.14 17.20 -13.37
N LEU A 342 -6.37 17.07 -12.07
CA LEU A 342 -7.44 16.23 -11.55
C LEU A 342 -8.79 16.93 -11.60
N PRO A 343 -9.89 16.21 -11.92
CA PRO A 343 -11.23 16.77 -11.89
C PRO A 343 -11.64 17.05 -10.44
N ARG A 344 -12.22 18.23 -10.23
CA ARG A 344 -12.94 18.55 -9.00
C ARG A 344 -14.31 17.91 -9.08
N ILE A 345 -14.58 16.93 -8.25
CA ILE A 345 -15.86 16.22 -8.23
C ILE A 345 -16.77 16.92 -7.23
N GLU A 346 -17.68 17.74 -7.72
CA GLU A 346 -18.68 18.41 -6.88
C GLU A 346 -19.64 17.41 -6.25
N LYS A 347 -20.02 17.69 -5.00
CA LYS A 347 -21.05 16.93 -4.31
C LYS A 347 -22.36 17.05 -5.10
N LYS A 348 -22.83 15.98 -5.74
CA LYS A 348 -24.22 15.95 -6.19
C LYS A 348 -25.10 16.11 -4.95
N ALA A 349 -25.88 17.18 -4.90
CA ALA A 349 -26.88 17.37 -3.86
C ALA A 349 -27.80 16.13 -3.84
N ALA A 350 -27.90 15.49 -2.66
CA ALA A 350 -28.77 14.32 -2.46
C ALA A 350 -30.22 14.73 -2.50
#